data_55a5886d7056290fd732a59fe0077421
#
_entry.id   55a5886d7056290fd732a59fe0077421
#
_cell.length_a   1.000
_cell.length_b   1.000
_cell.length_c   1.000
_cell.angle_alpha   90.00
_cell.angle_beta   90.00
_cell.angle_gamma   90.00
#
_symmetry.space_group_name_H-M   'P 1'
#
loop_
_entity.id
_entity.type
_entity.pdbx_description
1 polymer ?
#
loop_
_entity_poly.entity_id
_entity_poly.type
_entity_poly.pdbx_seq_one_letter_code
_entity_poly.pdbx_strand_id
1 'polypeptide(L)'
;GHYMAAKHVGVRVETFSIGFPPTIYGKKVGDTEYKVSWIPLGGYVRLFGQNVTDEDPTDPSNYASKSILQRIYILIGGPAMNLLFALFCMPLLYMIGVQSPAYLDEMAKLRKIDQGSIAEKIGLQANDQIFTVNGNEVLNWRAVNQEMGKAITTSNLRLEVERDGALLDFEVPLQELQQQRQMGWKPFIEPRAGGFTSPSPAREAGLQEGDLVLSINGNSVADWSDLIPLIQESQQPNGSSDAVQIIVEYERSGEVQFVELKPYFEKEAKLWLMGMSMPTQNKNYGIGESVSMGGQRVWQLTKATFMFLGQMLSGQGSLDDLGGP
;
A
#
# COMPACT_ATOMS: atom_id res chain seq x y z
N GLY A 1 13.79 -1.16 -22.78
CA GLY A 1 14.90 -0.33 -22.31
C GLY A 1 16.23 -0.78 -22.89
N HIS A 2 16.81 -1.88 -22.42
CA HIS A 2 18.12 -2.40 -22.87
C HIS A 2 18.22 -2.51 -24.40
N TYR A 3 17.18 -3.05 -25.06
CA TYR A 3 17.13 -3.17 -26.51
C TYR A 3 17.31 -1.82 -27.22
N MET A 4 16.53 -0.81 -26.81
CA MET A 4 16.58 0.52 -27.42
C MET A 4 17.94 1.20 -27.16
N ALA A 5 18.45 1.09 -25.94
CA ALA A 5 19.75 1.63 -25.57
C ALA A 5 20.90 0.97 -26.37
N ALA A 6 20.88 -0.37 -26.51
CA ALA A 6 21.86 -1.12 -27.32
C ALA A 6 21.84 -0.70 -28.78
N LYS A 7 20.66 -0.61 -29.38
CA LYS A 7 20.52 -0.14 -30.77
C LYS A 7 21.00 1.30 -30.94
N HIS A 8 20.71 2.18 -29.98
CA HIS A 8 21.13 3.59 -30.03
C HIS A 8 22.66 3.76 -30.07
N VAL A 9 23.39 2.94 -29.31
CA VAL A 9 24.87 2.99 -29.29
C VAL A 9 25.53 2.05 -30.31
N GLY A 10 24.73 1.45 -31.22
CA GLY A 10 25.21 0.60 -32.30
C GLY A 10 25.71 -0.77 -31.82
N VAL A 11 25.15 -1.33 -30.76
CA VAL A 11 25.38 -2.73 -30.36
C VAL A 11 24.38 -3.62 -31.08
N ARG A 12 24.89 -4.72 -31.72
CA ARG A 12 24.03 -5.71 -32.37
C ARG A 12 23.26 -6.51 -31.33
N VAL A 13 21.93 -6.55 -31.46
CA VAL A 13 21.05 -7.36 -30.63
C VAL A 13 20.76 -8.66 -31.34
N GLU A 14 21.16 -9.77 -30.75
CA GLU A 14 20.95 -11.12 -31.33
C GLU A 14 19.56 -11.65 -31.02
N THR A 15 19.10 -11.48 -29.79
CA THR A 15 17.77 -11.97 -29.38
C THR A 15 17.06 -10.91 -28.53
N PHE A 16 15.77 -10.75 -28.84
CA PHE A 16 14.82 -10.02 -28.00
C PHE A 16 13.66 -10.97 -27.68
N SER A 17 13.49 -11.32 -26.42
CA SER A 17 12.44 -12.25 -25.99
C SER A 17 11.48 -11.57 -25.01
N ILE A 18 10.18 -11.75 -25.27
CA ILE A 18 9.12 -11.53 -24.28
C ILE A 18 8.84 -12.89 -23.64
N GLY A 19 9.07 -12.99 -22.33
CA GLY A 19 9.04 -14.24 -21.59
C GLY A 19 10.40 -14.97 -21.59
N PHE A 20 10.47 -16.01 -20.72
CA PHE A 20 11.60 -16.93 -20.63
C PHE A 20 11.28 -18.28 -21.28
N PRO A 21 12.31 -19.02 -21.74
CA PRO A 21 12.12 -20.33 -22.39
C PRO A 21 11.20 -21.29 -21.61
N PRO A 22 10.54 -22.23 -22.33
CA PRO A 22 10.71 -22.56 -23.74
C PRO A 22 10.02 -21.56 -24.69
N THR A 23 10.57 -21.41 -25.92
CA THR A 23 10.05 -20.48 -26.94
C THR A 23 8.78 -21.04 -27.58
N ILE A 24 7.73 -20.21 -27.65
CA ILE A 24 6.48 -20.54 -28.38
C ILE A 24 6.60 -20.17 -29.83
N TYR A 25 7.07 -18.95 -30.10
CA TYR A 25 7.21 -18.40 -31.46
C TYR A 25 8.45 -17.54 -31.54
N GLY A 26 9.13 -17.61 -32.70
CA GLY A 26 10.29 -16.78 -32.97
C GLY A 26 10.34 -16.39 -34.43
N LYS A 27 10.76 -15.16 -34.74
CA LYS A 27 10.98 -14.64 -36.08
C LYS A 27 12.26 -13.80 -36.12
N LYS A 28 13.14 -14.10 -37.03
CA LYS A 28 14.35 -13.31 -37.27
C LYS A 28 14.03 -12.14 -38.21
N VAL A 29 14.38 -10.92 -37.82
CA VAL A 29 14.27 -9.71 -38.63
C VAL A 29 15.59 -8.97 -38.56
N GLY A 30 16.32 -8.91 -39.67
CA GLY A 30 17.70 -8.44 -39.70
C GLY A 30 18.60 -9.31 -38.83
N ASP A 31 19.37 -8.69 -37.98
CA ASP A 31 20.29 -9.36 -37.04
C ASP A 31 19.62 -9.84 -35.75
N THR A 32 18.37 -9.46 -35.51
CA THR A 32 17.66 -9.74 -34.25
C THR A 32 16.62 -10.83 -34.44
N GLU A 33 16.67 -11.84 -33.57
CA GLU A 33 15.62 -12.85 -33.43
C GLU A 33 14.63 -12.42 -32.35
N TYR A 34 13.38 -12.16 -32.74
CA TYR A 34 12.28 -11.79 -31.82
C TYR A 34 11.56 -13.05 -31.38
N LYS A 35 11.43 -13.24 -30.05
CA LYS A 35 10.82 -14.43 -29.45
C LYS A 35 9.67 -14.06 -28.52
N VAL A 36 8.67 -14.95 -28.49
CA VAL A 36 7.65 -15.03 -27.46
C VAL A 36 7.80 -16.38 -26.78
N SER A 37 7.93 -16.38 -25.47
CA SER A 37 8.24 -17.56 -24.69
C SER A 37 7.16 -17.83 -23.64
N TRP A 38 7.11 -19.07 -23.13
CA TRP A 38 6.02 -19.58 -22.30
C TRP A 38 5.93 -18.93 -20.90
N ILE A 39 7.06 -18.55 -20.29
CA ILE A 39 7.08 -18.04 -18.93
C ILE A 39 6.98 -16.51 -18.97
N PRO A 40 5.81 -15.88 -18.67
CA PRO A 40 5.57 -14.45 -18.88
C PRO A 40 6.10 -13.58 -17.74
N LEU A 41 7.10 -14.05 -16.97
CA LEU A 41 7.66 -13.35 -15.81
C LEU A 41 8.74 -12.32 -16.19
N GLY A 42 8.71 -11.79 -17.42
CA GLY A 42 9.67 -10.81 -17.88
C GLY A 42 10.10 -11.06 -19.32
N GLY A 43 11.34 -10.73 -19.63
CA GLY A 43 11.95 -10.95 -20.94
C GLY A 43 13.44 -10.71 -20.88
N TYR A 44 14.15 -11.02 -21.95
CA TYR A 44 15.58 -10.79 -22.00
C TYR A 44 16.04 -10.28 -23.37
N VAL A 45 17.18 -9.63 -23.34
CA VAL A 45 17.87 -9.17 -24.55
C VAL A 45 19.26 -9.80 -24.53
N ARG A 46 19.63 -10.48 -25.62
CA ARG A 46 20.97 -10.99 -25.81
C ARG A 46 21.72 -10.05 -26.74
N LEU A 47 22.84 -9.54 -26.25
CA LEU A 47 23.69 -8.62 -26.98
C LEU A 47 24.90 -9.36 -27.52
N PHE A 48 25.29 -9.05 -28.75
CA PHE A 48 26.51 -9.57 -29.36
C PHE A 48 27.74 -9.11 -28.55
N GLY A 49 28.63 -10.04 -28.22
CA GLY A 49 29.82 -9.76 -27.41
C GLY A 49 29.56 -9.63 -25.92
N GLN A 50 28.42 -10.12 -25.43
CA GLN A 50 28.13 -10.16 -24.00
C GLN A 50 28.82 -11.36 -23.31
N ASN A 51 29.04 -12.46 -24.04
CA ASN A 51 29.76 -13.63 -23.54
C ASN A 51 31.23 -13.56 -23.95
N VAL A 52 32.11 -14.04 -23.09
CA VAL A 52 33.58 -14.05 -23.30
C VAL A 52 33.98 -14.93 -24.50
N THR A 53 33.11 -15.83 -24.93
CA THR A 53 33.31 -16.73 -26.08
C THR A 53 32.86 -16.13 -27.42
N ASP A 54 32.26 -14.94 -27.42
CA ASP A 54 31.79 -14.30 -28.64
C ASP A 54 32.99 -13.79 -29.48
N GLU A 55 32.99 -14.12 -30.76
CA GLU A 55 34.07 -13.84 -31.67
C GLU A 55 34.23 -12.34 -31.94
N ASP A 56 35.49 -11.92 -32.14
CA ASP A 56 35.96 -10.59 -32.52
C ASP A 56 35.59 -9.42 -31.54
N PRO A 57 36.39 -9.21 -30.51
CA PRO A 57 36.20 -8.07 -29.60
C PRO A 57 36.50 -6.70 -30.28
N THR A 58 37.01 -6.67 -31.50
CA THR A 58 37.30 -5.43 -32.23
C THR A 58 36.09 -4.97 -33.11
N ASP A 59 35.08 -5.80 -33.29
CA ASP A 59 33.88 -5.43 -34.04
C ASP A 59 33.16 -4.25 -33.35
N PRO A 60 32.95 -3.11 -34.03
CA PRO A 60 32.25 -1.95 -33.49
C PRO A 60 30.83 -2.25 -33.00
N SER A 61 30.18 -3.33 -33.46
CA SER A 61 28.86 -3.75 -33.01
C SER A 61 28.89 -4.64 -31.78
N ASN A 62 30.08 -5.01 -31.29
CA ASN A 62 30.28 -5.83 -30.12
C ASN A 62 30.07 -5.00 -28.82
N TYR A 63 29.36 -5.55 -27.83
CA TYR A 63 29.14 -4.91 -26.52
C TYR A 63 30.46 -4.64 -25.78
N ALA A 64 31.42 -5.58 -25.87
CA ALA A 64 32.73 -5.44 -25.19
C ALA A 64 33.59 -4.31 -25.79
N SER A 65 33.40 -3.98 -27.08
CA SER A 65 34.11 -2.87 -27.76
C SER A 65 33.62 -1.48 -27.34
N LYS A 66 32.46 -1.39 -26.66
CA LYS A 66 31.87 -0.12 -26.25
C LYS A 66 32.56 0.48 -25.04
N SER A 67 32.56 1.80 -24.98
CA SER A 67 33.07 2.53 -23.81
C SER A 67 32.27 2.16 -22.55
N ILE A 68 32.90 2.33 -21.38
CA ILE A 68 32.27 2.07 -20.09
C ILE A 68 30.94 2.83 -19.94
N LEU A 69 30.89 4.10 -20.35
CA LEU A 69 29.69 4.92 -20.28
C LEU A 69 28.55 4.38 -21.18
N GLN A 70 28.88 3.90 -22.38
CA GLN A 70 27.90 3.28 -23.27
C GLN A 70 27.35 1.97 -22.70
N ARG A 71 28.20 1.16 -22.06
CA ARG A 71 27.76 -0.07 -21.37
C ARG A 71 26.86 0.24 -20.17
N ILE A 72 27.23 1.26 -19.36
CA ILE A 72 26.38 1.75 -18.27
C ILE A 72 25.03 2.26 -18.81
N TYR A 73 25.03 3.02 -19.90
CA TYR A 73 23.80 3.50 -20.53
C TYR A 73 22.86 2.35 -20.96
N ILE A 74 23.41 1.28 -21.52
CA ILE A 74 22.62 0.08 -21.86
C ILE A 74 22.08 -0.58 -20.59
N LEU A 75 22.88 -0.72 -19.53
CA LEU A 75 22.43 -1.35 -18.28
C LEU A 75 21.34 -0.54 -17.57
N ILE A 76 21.47 0.79 -17.54
CA ILE A 76 20.45 1.67 -16.96
C ILE A 76 19.16 1.70 -17.80
N GLY A 77 19.26 1.46 -19.09
CA GLY A 77 18.12 1.49 -20.02
C GLY A 77 16.94 0.61 -19.61
N GLY A 78 17.20 -0.55 -18.96
CA GLY A 78 16.16 -1.45 -18.44
C GLY A 78 15.38 -0.82 -17.28
N PRO A 79 16.02 -0.54 -16.15
CA PRO A 79 15.38 0.11 -15.00
C PRO A 79 14.71 1.44 -15.35
N ALA A 80 15.32 2.26 -16.20
CA ALA A 80 14.73 3.52 -16.64
C ALA A 80 13.40 3.31 -17.39
N MET A 81 13.33 2.32 -18.27
CA MET A 81 12.08 2.01 -18.98
C MET A 81 11.01 1.44 -18.05
N ASN A 82 11.38 0.62 -17.06
CA ASN A 82 10.45 0.13 -16.05
C ASN A 82 9.87 1.28 -15.24
N LEU A 83 10.69 2.27 -14.86
CA LEU A 83 10.23 3.47 -14.18
C LEU A 83 9.27 4.30 -15.03
N LEU A 84 9.60 4.52 -16.30
CA LEU A 84 8.71 5.22 -17.26
C LEU A 84 7.39 4.47 -17.44
N PHE A 85 7.44 3.14 -17.55
CA PHE A 85 6.24 2.31 -17.65
C PHE A 85 5.38 2.38 -16.39
N ALA A 86 6.00 2.36 -15.20
CA ALA A 86 5.29 2.54 -13.94
C ALA A 86 4.63 3.92 -13.84
N LEU A 87 5.34 5.00 -14.25
CA LEU A 87 4.79 6.35 -14.31
C LEU A 87 3.62 6.50 -15.30
N PHE A 88 3.55 5.65 -16.31
CA PHE A 88 2.40 5.60 -17.21
C PHE A 88 1.25 4.74 -16.64
N CYS A 89 1.54 3.56 -16.13
CA CYS A 89 0.51 2.61 -15.67
C CYS A 89 -0.15 3.02 -14.36
N MET A 90 0.60 3.60 -13.40
CA MET A 90 0.03 3.96 -12.10
C MET A 90 -1.11 4.99 -12.19
N PRO A 91 -1.00 6.08 -12.96
CA PRO A 91 -2.15 6.96 -13.19
C PRO A 91 -3.36 6.25 -13.78
N LEU A 92 -3.16 5.34 -14.75
CA LEU A 92 -4.25 4.59 -15.34
C LEU A 92 -4.99 3.73 -14.31
N LEU A 93 -4.27 3.08 -13.38
CA LEU A 93 -4.89 2.32 -12.29
C LEU A 93 -5.76 3.21 -11.42
N TYR A 94 -5.31 4.40 -11.06
CA TYR A 94 -6.12 5.36 -10.28
C TYR A 94 -7.33 5.88 -11.05
N MET A 95 -7.25 6.01 -12.38
CA MET A 95 -8.38 6.39 -13.23
C MET A 95 -9.42 5.26 -13.37
N ILE A 96 -8.96 4.00 -13.50
CA ILE A 96 -9.86 2.83 -13.59
C ILE A 96 -10.56 2.60 -12.24
N GLY A 97 -9.84 2.82 -11.14
CA GLY A 97 -10.33 2.69 -9.78
C GLY A 97 -9.42 1.83 -8.91
N VAL A 98 -9.28 2.27 -7.68
CA VAL A 98 -8.53 1.56 -6.63
C VAL A 98 -9.43 1.33 -5.42
N GLN A 99 -9.22 0.20 -4.75
CA GLN A 99 -9.91 -0.07 -3.50
C GLN A 99 -9.40 0.92 -2.44
N SER A 100 -10.34 1.63 -1.82
CA SER A 100 -10.07 2.65 -0.81
C SER A 100 -10.95 2.40 0.41
N PRO A 101 -10.44 2.49 1.64
CA PRO A 101 -11.28 2.38 2.84
C PRO A 101 -12.45 3.36 2.76
N ALA A 102 -13.67 2.86 3.00
CA ALA A 102 -14.88 3.65 2.86
C ALA A 102 -14.91 4.86 3.81
N TYR A 103 -14.41 4.68 5.05
CA TYR A 103 -14.39 5.73 6.07
C TYR A 103 -13.64 7.01 5.62
N LEU A 104 -12.73 6.90 4.65
CA LEU A 104 -12.01 8.07 4.15
C LEU A 104 -12.92 9.11 3.49
N ASP A 105 -14.07 8.70 2.97
CA ASP A 105 -15.06 9.59 2.35
C ASP A 105 -16.20 9.95 3.32
N GLU A 106 -16.16 9.48 4.57
CA GLU A 106 -17.08 9.84 5.65
C GLU A 106 -16.64 11.11 6.38
N MET A 107 -17.56 11.74 7.09
CA MET A 107 -17.29 12.94 7.90
C MET A 107 -16.13 12.71 8.86
N ALA A 108 -15.27 13.70 9.02
CA ALA A 108 -14.05 13.62 9.81
C ALA A 108 -14.35 13.75 11.31
N LYS A 109 -15.08 12.76 11.87
CA LYS A 109 -15.44 12.69 13.29
C LYS A 109 -14.43 11.84 14.06
N LEU A 110 -13.93 12.37 15.17
CA LEU A 110 -12.99 11.69 16.06
C LEU A 110 -13.74 10.67 16.93
N ARG A 111 -13.25 9.43 16.97
CA ARG A 111 -13.81 8.39 17.83
C ARG A 111 -13.02 8.22 19.11
N LYS A 112 -11.72 8.17 19.01
CA LYS A 112 -10.82 7.91 20.12
C LYS A 112 -9.59 8.82 20.04
N ILE A 113 -9.16 9.27 21.19
CA ILE A 113 -7.90 10.01 21.36
C ILE A 113 -6.96 9.13 22.17
N ASP A 114 -5.78 8.88 21.65
CA ASP A 114 -4.77 8.08 22.33
C ASP A 114 -4.16 8.88 23.48
N GLN A 115 -4.01 8.24 24.64
CA GLN A 115 -3.44 8.87 25.83
C GLN A 115 -1.99 9.32 25.59
N GLY A 116 -1.62 10.51 26.05
CA GLY A 116 -0.30 11.11 25.86
C GLY A 116 -0.04 11.64 24.45
N SER A 117 -1.01 11.54 23.54
CA SER A 117 -0.89 11.99 22.15
C SER A 117 -0.92 13.51 22.01
N ILE A 118 -0.56 13.99 20.80
CA ILE A 118 -0.69 15.41 20.45
C ILE A 118 -2.15 15.85 20.52
N ALA A 119 -3.06 15.04 20.01
CA ALA A 119 -4.49 15.32 20.02
C ALA A 119 -5.03 15.52 21.45
N GLU A 120 -4.63 14.69 22.41
CA GLU A 120 -4.98 14.86 23.82
C GLU A 120 -4.38 16.14 24.42
N LYS A 121 -3.08 16.39 24.19
CA LYS A 121 -2.37 17.56 24.71
C LYS A 121 -2.98 18.89 24.27
N ILE A 122 -3.45 18.96 23.02
CA ILE A 122 -4.11 20.19 22.51
C ILE A 122 -5.58 20.29 22.92
N GLY A 123 -6.14 19.26 23.58
CA GLY A 123 -7.49 19.27 24.12
C GLY A 123 -8.58 18.78 23.17
N LEU A 124 -8.23 18.05 22.11
CA LEU A 124 -9.21 17.34 21.27
C LEU A 124 -9.90 16.23 22.06
N GLN A 125 -11.17 15.98 21.75
CA GLN A 125 -12.00 14.99 22.43
C GLN A 125 -12.68 14.04 21.44
N ALA A 126 -13.14 12.91 21.94
CA ALA A 126 -13.99 12.03 21.17
C ALA A 126 -15.28 12.77 20.79
N ASN A 127 -15.78 12.50 19.60
CA ASN A 127 -16.91 13.14 18.92
C ASN A 127 -16.65 14.54 18.35
N ASP A 128 -15.48 15.14 18.51
CA ASP A 128 -15.11 16.33 17.74
C ASP A 128 -15.18 16.02 16.26
N GLN A 129 -15.73 16.91 15.47
CA GLN A 129 -15.71 16.85 14.03
C GLN A 129 -14.72 17.88 13.49
N ILE A 130 -13.71 17.47 12.72
CA ILE A 130 -12.77 18.39 12.09
C ILE A 130 -13.51 19.11 10.96
N PHE A 131 -13.55 20.43 11.03
CA PHE A 131 -14.24 21.30 10.10
C PHE A 131 -13.29 21.98 9.12
N THR A 132 -12.17 22.54 9.62
CA THR A 132 -11.13 23.12 8.76
C THR A 132 -9.72 22.67 9.18
N VAL A 133 -8.82 22.66 8.19
CA VAL A 133 -7.37 22.50 8.39
C VAL A 133 -6.68 23.70 7.73
N ASN A 134 -6.00 24.53 8.51
CA ASN A 134 -5.41 25.80 8.06
C ASN A 134 -6.40 26.72 7.31
N GLY A 135 -7.66 26.74 7.74
CA GLY A 135 -8.73 27.53 7.13
C GLY A 135 -9.32 26.93 5.84
N ASN A 136 -8.84 25.79 5.38
CA ASN A 136 -9.45 25.04 4.28
C ASN A 136 -10.52 24.09 4.84
N GLU A 137 -11.75 24.23 4.36
CA GLU A 137 -12.86 23.36 4.75
C GLU A 137 -12.58 21.92 4.36
N VAL A 138 -12.83 20.98 5.29
CA VAL A 138 -12.64 19.53 5.09
C VAL A 138 -13.94 18.80 5.38
N LEU A 139 -14.49 18.15 4.36
CA LEU A 139 -15.77 17.44 4.45
C LEU A 139 -15.64 16.00 4.93
N ASN A 140 -14.43 15.42 4.83
CA ASN A 140 -14.20 14.01 5.10
C ASN A 140 -12.75 13.74 5.50
N TRP A 141 -12.47 12.52 5.96
CA TRP A 141 -11.12 12.10 6.37
C TRP A 141 -10.08 12.19 5.26
N ARG A 142 -10.48 12.00 4.00
CA ARG A 142 -9.57 12.13 2.86
C ARG A 142 -9.06 13.56 2.71
N ALA A 143 -9.97 14.52 2.81
CA ALA A 143 -9.61 15.95 2.77
C ALA A 143 -8.72 16.32 3.97
N VAL A 144 -9.05 15.84 5.18
CA VAL A 144 -8.18 16.03 6.37
C VAL A 144 -6.78 15.50 6.12
N ASN A 145 -6.64 14.24 5.67
CA ASN A 145 -5.33 13.64 5.40
C ASN A 145 -4.55 14.40 4.32
N GLN A 146 -5.24 14.91 3.30
CA GLN A 146 -4.62 15.67 2.22
C GLN A 146 -4.12 17.03 2.70
N GLU A 147 -4.93 17.78 3.45
CA GLU A 147 -4.55 19.08 4.00
C GLU A 147 -3.48 18.96 5.09
N MET A 148 -3.57 17.96 5.95
CA MET A 148 -2.52 17.62 6.92
C MET A 148 -1.18 17.32 6.24
N GLY A 149 -1.20 16.56 5.15
CA GLY A 149 0.01 16.25 4.36
C GLY A 149 0.69 17.50 3.78
N LYS A 150 -0.10 18.51 3.34
CA LYS A 150 0.42 19.81 2.88
C LYS A 150 0.97 20.63 4.05
N ALA A 151 0.28 20.62 5.19
CA ALA A 151 0.62 21.42 6.35
C ALA A 151 1.94 21.01 7.03
N ILE A 152 2.35 19.75 6.95
CA ILE A 152 3.64 19.26 7.50
C ILE A 152 4.84 20.01 6.89
N THR A 153 4.69 20.60 5.71
CA THR A 153 5.73 21.39 5.02
C THR A 153 5.67 22.88 5.33
N THR A 154 4.66 23.36 6.05
CA THR A 154 4.46 24.75 6.43
C THR A 154 4.83 24.99 7.90
N SER A 155 4.85 26.24 8.35
CA SER A 155 5.31 26.59 9.70
C SER A 155 4.23 26.49 10.80
N ASN A 156 2.95 26.39 10.42
CA ASN A 156 1.83 26.32 11.38
C ASN A 156 0.76 25.34 10.91
N LEU A 157 0.18 24.62 11.85
CA LEU A 157 -0.99 23.78 11.62
C LEU A 157 -2.08 24.19 12.61
N ARG A 158 -3.21 24.64 12.08
CA ARG A 158 -4.39 25.04 12.85
C ARG A 158 -5.56 24.16 12.43
N LEU A 159 -6.30 23.67 13.42
CA LEU A 159 -7.52 22.89 13.25
C LEU A 159 -8.68 23.68 13.83
N GLU A 160 -9.78 23.77 13.11
CA GLU A 160 -11.07 24.18 13.63
C GLU A 160 -11.96 22.95 13.70
N VAL A 161 -12.53 22.70 14.87
CA VAL A 161 -13.40 21.53 15.08
C VAL A 161 -14.75 21.97 15.61
N GLU A 162 -15.77 21.23 15.27
CA GLU A 162 -17.10 21.39 15.84
C GLU A 162 -17.25 20.41 17.02
N ARG A 163 -17.61 20.96 18.20
CA ARG A 163 -17.92 20.24 19.42
C ARG A 163 -19.23 20.79 19.99
N ASP A 164 -20.25 19.93 20.09
CA ASP A 164 -21.57 20.29 20.61
C ASP A 164 -22.20 21.54 19.98
N GLY A 165 -21.99 21.74 18.66
CA GLY A 165 -22.47 22.87 17.90
C GLY A 165 -21.63 24.14 18.00
N ALA A 166 -20.50 24.12 18.74
CA ALA A 166 -19.56 25.22 18.85
C ALA A 166 -18.28 24.95 18.04
N LEU A 167 -17.78 25.96 17.35
CA LEU A 167 -16.49 25.92 16.64
C LEU A 167 -15.36 26.29 17.61
N LEU A 168 -14.35 25.44 17.68
CA LEU A 168 -13.18 25.58 18.54
C LEU A 168 -11.90 25.50 17.70
N ASP A 169 -10.97 26.41 17.99
CA ASP A 169 -9.67 26.48 17.32
C ASP A 169 -8.56 25.79 18.13
N PHE A 170 -7.75 24.99 17.47
CA PHE A 170 -6.60 24.32 18.06
C PHE A 170 -5.34 24.55 17.22
N GLU A 171 -4.25 24.94 17.89
CA GLU A 171 -2.94 25.00 17.27
C GLU A 171 -2.19 23.69 17.52
N VAL A 172 -1.68 23.07 16.43
CA VAL A 172 -0.95 21.82 16.51
C VAL A 172 0.55 22.09 16.54
N PRO A 173 1.30 21.55 17.53
CA PRO A 173 2.75 21.72 17.60
C PRO A 173 3.44 20.90 16.51
N LEU A 174 3.79 21.55 15.39
CA LEU A 174 4.38 20.88 14.22
C LEU A 174 5.68 20.14 14.54
N GLN A 175 6.51 20.63 15.46
CA GLN A 175 7.74 19.94 15.84
C GLN A 175 7.45 18.56 16.47
N GLU A 176 6.45 18.47 17.34
CA GLU A 176 6.01 17.18 17.90
C GLU A 176 5.40 16.30 16.83
N LEU A 177 4.58 16.86 15.92
CA LEU A 177 3.95 16.11 14.85
C LEU A 177 4.99 15.53 13.86
N GLN A 178 6.04 16.28 13.55
CA GLN A 178 7.15 15.79 12.72
C GLN A 178 7.93 14.66 13.38
N GLN A 179 8.06 14.67 14.70
CA GLN A 179 8.73 13.62 15.47
C GLN A 179 7.86 12.37 15.63
N GLN A 180 6.61 12.54 16.04
CA GLN A 180 5.68 11.43 16.30
C GLN A 180 5.04 10.88 15.02
N ARG A 181 4.97 11.70 13.94
CA ARG A 181 4.36 11.39 12.64
C ARG A 181 2.87 11.02 12.70
N GLN A 182 2.21 11.23 13.82
CA GLN A 182 0.80 10.93 14.03
C GLN A 182 0.20 11.86 15.07
N MET A 183 -1.08 12.19 14.91
CA MET A 183 -1.82 13.02 15.86
C MET A 183 -2.26 12.25 17.10
N GLY A 184 -2.41 10.93 16.98
CA GLY A 184 -2.94 10.08 18.03
C GLY A 184 -4.46 10.16 18.18
N TRP A 185 -5.14 10.50 17.11
CA TRP A 185 -6.59 10.37 17.00
C TRP A 185 -6.97 9.16 16.11
N LYS A 186 -8.18 8.67 16.29
CA LYS A 186 -8.74 7.60 15.45
C LYS A 186 -10.07 8.04 14.86
N PRO A 187 -10.30 7.79 13.55
CA PRO A 187 -11.60 8.00 12.93
C PRO A 187 -12.65 7.09 13.58
N PHE A 188 -13.91 7.47 13.52
CA PHE A 188 -15.00 6.53 13.70
C PHE A 188 -15.08 5.63 12.47
N ILE A 189 -15.05 4.32 12.68
CA ILE A 189 -15.22 3.33 11.61
C ILE A 189 -16.27 2.34 12.07
N GLU A 190 -17.38 2.31 11.36
CA GLU A 190 -18.46 1.38 11.67
C GLU A 190 -17.94 -0.08 11.63
N PRO A 191 -18.23 -0.91 12.65
CA PRO A 191 -17.73 -2.29 12.71
C PRO A 191 -18.50 -3.23 11.78
N ARG A 192 -18.57 -2.86 10.51
CA ARG A 192 -19.26 -3.57 9.43
C ARG A 192 -18.28 -4.40 8.61
N ALA A 193 -18.64 -5.65 8.32
CA ALA A 193 -17.85 -6.52 7.46
C ALA A 193 -17.78 -5.95 6.04
N GLY A 194 -16.62 -5.56 5.57
CA GLY A 194 -16.38 -5.07 4.20
C GLY A 194 -15.85 -6.14 3.27
N GLY A 195 -15.33 -7.23 3.83
CA GLY A 195 -14.77 -8.35 3.10
C GLY A 195 -14.09 -9.33 4.03
N PHE A 196 -13.48 -10.37 3.46
CA PHE A 196 -12.87 -11.45 4.22
C PHE A 196 -11.48 -11.78 3.69
N THR A 197 -10.55 -12.03 4.60
CA THR A 197 -9.18 -12.46 4.28
C THR A 197 -9.12 -14.00 4.11
N SER A 198 -7.95 -14.54 3.89
CA SER A 198 -7.72 -15.98 3.94
C SER A 198 -6.53 -16.25 4.88
N PRO A 199 -6.75 -16.98 5.98
CA PRO A 199 -7.99 -17.64 6.43
C PRO A 199 -9.05 -16.65 6.93
N SER A 200 -10.33 -17.10 6.97
CA SER A 200 -11.44 -16.30 7.49
C SER A 200 -12.44 -17.14 8.28
N PRO A 201 -12.20 -17.36 9.57
CA PRO A 201 -13.18 -17.98 10.46
C PRO A 201 -14.54 -17.28 10.47
N ALA A 202 -14.57 -15.95 10.32
CA ALA A 202 -15.81 -15.19 10.26
C ALA A 202 -16.67 -15.61 9.05
N ARG A 203 -16.06 -15.72 7.85
CA ARG A 203 -16.74 -16.16 6.64
C ARG A 203 -17.18 -17.62 6.73
N GLU A 204 -16.33 -18.49 7.26
CA GLU A 204 -16.63 -19.92 7.45
C GLU A 204 -17.79 -20.14 8.42
N ALA A 205 -17.92 -19.28 9.42
CA ALA A 205 -19.03 -19.30 10.36
C ALA A 205 -20.34 -18.70 9.78
N GLY A 206 -20.30 -18.07 8.59
CA GLY A 206 -21.49 -17.57 7.92
C GLY A 206 -21.71 -16.06 7.96
N LEU A 207 -20.74 -15.29 8.47
CA LEU A 207 -20.76 -13.82 8.32
C LEU A 207 -20.64 -13.44 6.84
N GLN A 208 -21.31 -12.36 6.45
CA GLN A 208 -21.37 -11.85 5.09
C GLN A 208 -20.92 -10.38 5.05
N GLU A 209 -20.54 -9.93 3.85
CA GLU A 209 -20.29 -8.51 3.62
C GLU A 209 -21.54 -7.69 3.94
N GLY A 210 -21.37 -6.60 4.67
CA GLY A 210 -22.45 -5.74 5.14
C GLY A 210 -22.96 -6.04 6.54
N ASP A 211 -22.61 -7.18 7.15
CA ASP A 211 -22.98 -7.47 8.55
C ASP A 211 -22.34 -6.47 9.51
N LEU A 212 -23.15 -5.92 10.41
CA LEU A 212 -22.72 -5.00 11.45
C LEU A 212 -22.47 -5.77 12.74
N VAL A 213 -21.23 -5.83 13.21
CA VAL A 213 -20.89 -6.49 14.48
C VAL A 213 -21.35 -5.61 15.65
N LEU A 214 -22.18 -6.16 16.53
CA LEU A 214 -22.76 -5.46 17.66
C LEU A 214 -22.05 -5.80 18.99
N SER A 215 -21.66 -7.06 19.16
CA SER A 215 -20.93 -7.49 20.36
C SER A 215 -20.05 -8.72 20.10
N ILE A 216 -19.03 -8.90 20.96
CA ILE A 216 -18.20 -10.11 21.04
C ILE A 216 -18.27 -10.61 22.49
N ASN A 217 -18.73 -11.85 22.68
CA ASN A 217 -18.94 -12.47 23.99
C ASN A 217 -19.76 -11.57 24.95
N GLY A 218 -20.77 -10.85 24.40
CA GLY A 218 -21.62 -9.91 25.14
C GLY A 218 -21.00 -8.55 25.42
N ASN A 219 -19.73 -8.31 25.07
CA ASN A 219 -19.10 -7.00 25.15
C ASN A 219 -19.42 -6.20 23.89
N SER A 220 -20.01 -5.01 24.07
CA SER A 220 -20.44 -4.16 22.95
C SER A 220 -19.25 -3.71 22.10
N VAL A 221 -19.44 -3.77 20.77
CA VAL A 221 -18.53 -3.24 19.77
C VAL A 221 -19.14 -1.94 19.23
N ALA A 222 -18.54 -0.82 19.55
CA ALA A 222 -19.04 0.48 19.12
C ALA A 222 -18.28 1.02 17.90
N ASP A 223 -17.10 0.49 17.61
CA ASP A 223 -16.21 0.92 16.54
C ASP A 223 -15.34 -0.25 16.06
N TRP A 224 -14.86 -0.19 14.83
CA TRP A 224 -13.96 -1.21 14.25
C TRP A 224 -12.73 -1.48 15.12
N SER A 225 -12.19 -0.45 15.76
CA SER A 225 -11.00 -0.59 16.61
C SER A 225 -11.23 -1.39 17.90
N ASP A 226 -12.49 -1.62 18.28
CA ASP A 226 -12.83 -2.41 19.46
C ASP A 226 -12.74 -3.93 19.17
N LEU A 227 -12.80 -4.35 17.89
CA LEU A 227 -12.81 -5.76 17.52
C LEU A 227 -11.56 -6.51 17.99
N ILE A 228 -10.39 -6.00 17.65
CA ILE A 228 -9.12 -6.67 17.98
C ILE A 228 -8.93 -6.82 19.49
N PRO A 229 -9.04 -5.76 20.33
CA PRO A 229 -8.93 -5.90 21.77
C PRO A 229 -9.88 -6.95 22.39
N LEU A 230 -11.15 -6.94 22.00
CA LEU A 230 -12.13 -7.89 22.51
C LEU A 230 -11.84 -9.33 22.10
N ILE A 231 -11.31 -9.55 20.90
CA ILE A 231 -10.86 -10.87 20.49
C ILE A 231 -9.64 -11.28 21.32
N GLN A 232 -8.63 -10.39 21.50
CA GLN A 232 -7.43 -10.69 22.28
C GLN A 232 -7.75 -11.05 23.74
N GLU A 233 -8.66 -10.33 24.39
CA GLU A 233 -9.08 -10.56 25.78
C GLU A 233 -9.70 -11.95 25.98
N SER A 234 -10.32 -12.50 24.93
CA SER A 234 -10.94 -13.83 24.98
C SER A 234 -9.96 -14.99 24.72
N GLN A 235 -8.74 -14.71 24.30
CA GLN A 235 -7.78 -15.71 23.86
C GLN A 235 -6.59 -15.84 24.81
N GLN A 236 -5.90 -16.99 24.73
CA GLN A 236 -4.64 -17.20 25.42
C GLN A 236 -3.50 -16.38 24.79
N PRO A 237 -2.58 -15.81 25.57
CA PRO A 237 -1.44 -15.11 25.04
C PRO A 237 -0.56 -15.99 24.13
N ASN A 238 0.00 -15.37 23.07
CA ASN A 238 1.00 -15.98 22.18
C ASN A 238 0.57 -17.16 21.31
N GLY A 239 -0.73 -17.43 21.14
CA GLY A 239 -1.22 -18.47 20.23
C GLY A 239 -0.78 -19.91 20.60
N SER A 240 -0.40 -20.12 21.85
CA SER A 240 0.22 -21.37 22.32
C SER A 240 -0.76 -22.51 22.63
N SER A 241 -2.05 -22.27 22.54
CA SER A 241 -3.11 -23.27 22.74
C SER A 241 -4.19 -23.15 21.67
N ASP A 242 -5.12 -24.10 21.64
CA ASP A 242 -6.27 -24.04 20.76
C ASP A 242 -7.05 -22.74 20.96
N ALA A 243 -7.49 -22.11 19.85
CA ALA A 243 -8.29 -20.92 19.89
C ALA A 243 -9.55 -21.13 20.72
N VAL A 244 -9.83 -20.19 21.63
CA VAL A 244 -11.09 -20.17 22.38
C VAL A 244 -12.20 -19.67 21.46
N GLN A 245 -13.32 -20.41 21.45
CA GLN A 245 -14.51 -20.02 20.68
C GLN A 245 -15.09 -18.72 21.21
N ILE A 246 -15.46 -17.83 20.29
CA ILE A 246 -16.15 -16.58 20.60
C ILE A 246 -17.55 -16.57 20.00
N ILE A 247 -18.45 -15.84 20.65
CA ILE A 247 -19.80 -15.58 20.15
C ILE A 247 -19.81 -14.15 19.60
N VAL A 248 -20.17 -14.00 18.35
CA VAL A 248 -20.31 -12.71 17.67
C VAL A 248 -21.80 -12.46 17.44
N GLU A 249 -22.29 -11.37 18.02
CA GLU A 249 -23.62 -10.84 17.73
C GLU A 249 -23.49 -9.82 16.62
N TYR A 250 -24.35 -9.94 15.61
CA TYR A 250 -24.33 -9.05 14.45
C TYR A 250 -25.72 -8.76 13.93
N GLU A 251 -25.86 -7.63 13.24
CA GLU A 251 -27.09 -7.24 12.55
C GLU A 251 -26.94 -7.46 11.05
N ARG A 252 -27.91 -8.15 10.46
CA ARG A 252 -28.07 -8.33 9.02
C ARG A 252 -29.47 -7.94 8.60
N SER A 253 -29.61 -6.95 7.74
CA SER A 253 -30.89 -6.47 7.23
C SER A 253 -31.90 -6.06 8.32
N GLY A 254 -31.41 -5.52 9.45
CA GLY A 254 -32.24 -5.10 10.59
C GLY A 254 -32.58 -6.22 11.59
N GLU A 255 -32.10 -7.44 11.36
CA GLU A 255 -32.28 -8.58 12.28
C GLU A 255 -30.98 -8.89 13.02
N VAL A 256 -31.09 -9.04 14.33
CA VAL A 256 -29.96 -9.44 15.19
C VAL A 256 -29.80 -10.95 15.16
N GLN A 257 -28.59 -11.40 14.86
CA GLN A 257 -28.21 -12.81 14.76
C GLN A 257 -26.92 -13.08 15.54
N PHE A 258 -26.66 -14.36 15.81
CA PHE A 258 -25.48 -14.79 16.55
C PHE A 258 -24.74 -15.86 15.76
N VAL A 259 -23.43 -15.84 15.85
CA VAL A 259 -22.58 -16.88 15.27
C VAL A 259 -21.42 -17.20 16.21
N GLU A 260 -21.04 -18.47 16.25
CA GLU A 260 -19.90 -18.96 16.99
C GLU A 260 -18.74 -19.22 16.03
N LEU A 261 -17.57 -18.72 16.36
CA LEU A 261 -16.35 -18.94 15.56
C LEU A 261 -15.11 -19.06 16.44
N LYS A 262 -14.06 -19.67 15.88
CA LYS A 262 -12.74 -19.74 16.51
C LYS A 262 -11.78 -18.84 15.75
N PRO A 263 -11.27 -17.76 16.35
CA PRO A 263 -10.26 -16.90 15.73
C PRO A 263 -8.99 -17.69 15.37
N TYR A 264 -8.23 -17.24 14.38
CA TYR A 264 -6.92 -17.79 14.08
C TYR A 264 -5.81 -16.85 14.59
N PHE A 265 -4.66 -17.42 14.92
CA PHE A 265 -3.51 -16.62 15.36
C PHE A 265 -2.63 -16.24 14.16
N GLU A 266 -2.55 -14.94 13.87
CA GLU A 266 -1.65 -14.40 12.85
C GLU A 266 -0.24 -14.24 13.44
N LYS A 267 0.70 -15.02 12.93
CA LYS A 267 2.05 -15.14 13.52
C LYS A 267 2.88 -13.87 13.36
N GLU A 268 2.77 -13.20 12.22
CA GLU A 268 3.53 -11.97 11.94
C GLU A 268 3.05 -10.80 12.78
N ALA A 269 1.74 -10.60 12.84
CA ALA A 269 1.12 -9.58 13.67
C ALA A 269 1.08 -9.94 15.16
N LYS A 270 1.24 -11.22 15.52
CA LYS A 270 1.07 -11.78 16.87
C LYS A 270 -0.30 -11.46 17.47
N LEU A 271 -1.33 -11.57 16.65
CA LEU A 271 -2.71 -11.23 17.01
C LEU A 271 -3.67 -12.35 16.63
N TRP A 272 -4.72 -12.50 17.45
CA TRP A 272 -5.87 -13.32 17.10
C TRP A 272 -6.82 -12.53 16.22
N LEU A 273 -7.23 -13.12 15.11
CA LEU A 273 -8.07 -12.47 14.10
C LEU A 273 -9.24 -13.38 13.71
N MET A 274 -10.36 -12.78 13.32
CA MET A 274 -11.49 -13.49 12.75
C MET A 274 -11.52 -13.46 11.22
N GLY A 275 -10.54 -12.78 10.58
CA GLY A 275 -10.40 -12.75 9.13
C GLY A 275 -11.43 -11.86 8.42
N MET A 276 -11.82 -10.75 9.02
CA MET A 276 -12.73 -9.75 8.46
C MET A 276 -11.95 -8.47 8.17
N SER A 277 -12.26 -7.81 7.06
CA SER A 277 -11.71 -6.50 6.68
C SER A 277 -12.77 -5.41 6.75
N MET A 278 -12.30 -4.17 6.95
CA MET A 278 -13.20 -3.01 6.94
C MET A 278 -13.78 -2.76 5.54
N PRO A 279 -14.92 -2.08 5.45
CA PRO A 279 -15.51 -1.72 4.16
C PRO A 279 -14.56 -0.92 3.28
N THR A 280 -14.46 -1.34 2.02
CA THR A 280 -13.74 -0.63 0.98
C THR A 280 -14.70 -0.26 -0.14
N GLN A 281 -14.36 0.79 -0.85
CA GLN A 281 -15.09 1.21 -2.05
C GLN A 281 -14.13 1.40 -3.21
N ASN A 282 -14.64 1.18 -4.42
CA ASN A 282 -13.86 1.48 -5.62
C ASN A 282 -13.91 2.98 -5.89
N LYS A 283 -12.74 3.63 -5.83
CA LYS A 283 -12.60 5.08 -6.03
C LYS A 283 -11.85 5.35 -7.31
N ASN A 284 -12.51 6.09 -8.21
CA ASN A 284 -11.92 6.59 -9.45
C ASN A 284 -11.50 8.04 -9.24
N TYR A 285 -10.34 8.40 -9.76
CA TYR A 285 -9.79 9.74 -9.61
C TYR A 285 -9.75 10.46 -10.96
N GLY A 286 -9.87 11.77 -10.95
CA GLY A 286 -9.69 12.60 -12.13
C GLY A 286 -8.26 12.51 -12.69
N ILE A 287 -8.05 12.90 -13.95
CA ILE A 287 -6.76 12.79 -14.66
C ILE A 287 -5.64 13.44 -13.85
N GLY A 288 -5.84 14.69 -13.39
CA GLY A 288 -4.81 15.45 -12.65
C GLY A 288 -4.43 14.79 -11.32
N GLU A 289 -5.44 14.32 -10.55
CA GLU A 289 -5.22 13.59 -9.30
C GLU A 289 -4.53 12.27 -9.54
N SER A 290 -4.96 11.51 -10.56
CA SER A 290 -4.37 10.22 -10.92
C SER A 290 -2.89 10.34 -11.29
N VAL A 291 -2.52 11.38 -12.05
CA VAL A 291 -1.12 11.64 -12.40
C VAL A 291 -0.30 12.00 -11.15
N SER A 292 -0.84 12.86 -10.29
CA SER A 292 -0.17 13.25 -9.03
C SER A 292 0.01 12.05 -8.10
N MET A 293 -1.05 11.30 -7.84
CA MET A 293 -1.03 10.12 -6.95
C MET A 293 -0.16 9.01 -7.53
N GLY A 294 -0.26 8.74 -8.82
CA GLY A 294 0.56 7.76 -9.52
C GLY A 294 2.05 8.10 -9.46
N GLY A 295 2.40 9.37 -9.72
CA GLY A 295 3.77 9.86 -9.60
C GLY A 295 4.32 9.75 -8.17
N GLN A 296 3.54 10.15 -7.17
CA GLN A 296 3.91 10.02 -5.76
C GLN A 296 4.11 8.56 -5.35
N ARG A 297 3.23 7.65 -5.80
CA ARG A 297 3.35 6.22 -5.50
C ARG A 297 4.61 5.61 -6.10
N VAL A 298 4.89 5.92 -7.37
CA VAL A 298 6.12 5.47 -8.04
C VAL A 298 7.36 5.99 -7.31
N TRP A 299 7.36 7.26 -6.92
CA TRP A 299 8.47 7.84 -6.14
C TRP A 299 8.65 7.17 -4.78
N GLN A 300 7.55 6.92 -4.03
CA GLN A 300 7.60 6.22 -2.74
C GLN A 300 8.17 4.81 -2.88
N LEU A 301 7.71 4.04 -3.86
CA LEU A 301 8.20 2.68 -4.12
C LEU A 301 9.68 2.70 -4.53
N THR A 302 10.07 3.62 -5.40
CA THR A 302 11.47 3.79 -5.82
C THR A 302 12.36 4.12 -4.63
N LYS A 303 11.94 5.09 -3.80
CA LYS A 303 12.66 5.47 -2.58
C LYS A 303 12.79 4.29 -1.61
N ALA A 304 11.71 3.55 -1.37
CA ALA A 304 11.71 2.37 -0.50
C ALA A 304 12.70 1.31 -1.01
N THR A 305 12.72 1.05 -2.32
CA THR A 305 13.67 0.11 -2.94
C THR A 305 15.13 0.54 -2.71
N PHE A 306 15.44 1.82 -2.92
CA PHE A 306 16.81 2.32 -2.67
C PHE A 306 17.19 2.30 -1.19
N MET A 307 16.26 2.61 -0.29
CA MET A 307 16.51 2.52 1.16
C MET A 307 16.77 1.08 1.58
N PHE A 308 15.98 0.13 1.09
CA PHE A 308 16.16 -1.30 1.33
C PHE A 308 17.53 -1.79 0.83
N LEU A 309 17.90 -1.45 -0.42
CA LEU A 309 19.23 -1.77 -0.96
C LEU A 309 20.35 -1.17 -0.12
N GLY A 310 20.19 0.07 0.36
CA GLY A 310 21.12 0.72 1.27
C GLY A 310 21.28 -0.03 2.61
N GLN A 311 20.20 -0.50 3.20
CA GLN A 311 20.19 -1.30 4.43
C GLN A 311 20.89 -2.65 4.21
N MET A 312 20.64 -3.32 3.09
CA MET A 312 21.36 -4.56 2.74
C MET A 312 22.87 -4.35 2.59
N LEU A 313 23.27 -3.28 1.91
CA LEU A 313 24.70 -2.95 1.73
C LEU A 313 25.38 -2.56 3.04
N SER A 314 24.65 -1.98 3.99
CA SER A 314 25.16 -1.63 5.33
C SER A 314 25.16 -2.79 6.33
N GLY A 315 24.67 -3.97 5.94
CA GLY A 315 24.58 -5.16 6.80
C GLY A 315 23.49 -5.09 7.86
N GLN A 316 22.54 -4.15 7.72
CA GLN A 316 21.40 -3.98 8.65
C GLN A 316 20.10 -4.63 8.14
N GLY A 317 20.09 -5.16 6.92
CA GLY A 317 18.93 -5.81 6.32
C GLY A 317 18.96 -7.34 6.48
N SER A 318 17.81 -7.96 6.78
CA SER A 318 17.61 -9.41 6.74
C SER A 318 17.01 -9.82 5.39
N LEU A 319 17.39 -11.03 4.91
CA LEU A 319 16.72 -11.62 3.73
C LEU A 319 15.25 -11.98 3.99
N ASP A 320 14.86 -12.10 5.25
CA ASP A 320 13.47 -12.34 5.66
C ASP A 320 12.57 -11.12 5.39
N ASP A 321 13.15 -9.92 5.23
CA ASP A 321 12.45 -8.69 4.85
C ASP A 321 12.10 -8.63 3.34
N LEU A 322 12.49 -9.64 2.56
CA LEU A 322 12.17 -9.78 1.13
C LEU A 322 10.75 -10.31 0.87
N GLY A 323 10.05 -10.80 1.88
CA GLY A 323 8.62 -11.09 1.82
C GLY A 323 7.87 -9.77 1.71
N GLY A 324 7.42 -9.41 0.51
CA GLY A 324 6.57 -8.25 0.29
C GLY A 324 5.26 -8.34 1.09
N PRO A 325 4.54 -7.22 1.24
CA PRO A 325 3.27 -7.17 1.96
C PRO A 325 2.20 -8.04 1.31
#